data_69597d99e6c72c54de3971a135227893
#
_entry.id   69597d99e6c72c54de3971a135227893
#
_cell.length_a   1.000
_cell.length_b   1.000
_cell.length_c   1.000
_cell.angle_alpha   90.00
_cell.angle_beta   90.00
_cell.angle_gamma   90.00
#
_symmetry.space_group_name_H-M   'P 1'
#
loop_
_entity.id
_entity.type
_entity.pdbx_description
1 polymer ?
#
loop_
_entity_poly.entity_id
_entity_poly.type
_entity_poly.pdbx_seq_one_letter_code
_entity_poly.pdbx_strand_id
1 'polypeptide(L)'
;MWGSRWDELLRKDTSGKLIQLMNETVDGDYQTFKSKDGAYVREHFFGKYPETAALVADWTDEQIWALNRGGHDPKKIYAAFKKAQETKGKATVILAHTIKGYGMGDAAEGKNIAHQVKKMNMDGVRHIRDRFNVPVSDADIEKLPYITFPEGSEEHTYLHAQRQKLHGYLPSRQPNFTEKLE
;
A
#
# COMPACT_ATOMS: atom_id res chain seq x y z
N MET A 1 -4.63 -9.28 2.60
CA MET A 1 -3.58 -9.39 1.55
C MET A 1 -2.28 -8.82 2.10
N TRP A 2 -1.21 -9.60 2.03
CA TRP A 2 0.13 -9.24 2.49
C TRP A 2 0.92 -8.56 1.37
N GLY A 3 1.92 -7.74 1.71
CA GLY A 3 2.80 -7.10 0.73
C GLY A 3 3.67 -8.09 -0.02
N SER A 4 4.20 -7.69 -1.18
CA SER A 4 4.96 -8.58 -2.08
C SER A 4 6.21 -9.19 -1.43
N ARG A 5 6.80 -8.53 -0.43
CA ARG A 5 7.97 -9.06 0.29
C ARG A 5 7.67 -10.32 1.10
N TRP A 6 6.40 -10.52 1.48
CA TRP A 6 5.95 -11.75 2.14
C TRP A 6 5.88 -12.95 1.21
N ASP A 7 5.75 -12.72 -0.10
CA ASP A 7 5.58 -13.81 -1.08
C ASP A 7 6.76 -14.78 -1.09
N GLU A 8 7.97 -14.29 -0.85
CA GLU A 8 9.16 -15.14 -0.75
C GLU A 8 9.12 -16.01 0.52
N LEU A 9 8.80 -15.42 1.66
CA LEU A 9 8.70 -16.13 2.93
C LEU A 9 7.58 -17.20 2.87
N LEU A 10 6.41 -16.81 2.34
CA LEU A 10 5.27 -17.72 2.18
C LEU A 10 5.60 -18.90 1.24
N ARG A 11 6.43 -18.68 0.22
CA ARG A 11 6.89 -19.74 -0.69
C ARG A 11 7.91 -20.67 -0.03
N LYS A 12 8.77 -20.13 0.83
CA LYS A 12 9.78 -20.89 1.58
C LYS A 12 9.20 -21.66 2.76
N ASP A 13 8.05 -21.26 3.27
CA ASP A 13 7.38 -21.91 4.41
C ASP A 13 6.74 -23.23 4.00
N THR A 14 7.55 -24.29 3.91
CA THR A 14 7.07 -25.65 3.64
C THR A 14 6.39 -26.29 4.85
N SER A 15 6.60 -25.74 6.03
CA SER A 15 6.03 -26.24 7.29
C SER A 15 4.60 -25.76 7.54
N GLY A 16 4.17 -24.66 6.91
CA GLY A 16 2.91 -23.96 7.18
C GLY A 16 2.91 -23.19 8.50
N LYS A 17 4.05 -23.15 9.22
CA LYS A 17 4.15 -22.47 10.51
C LYS A 17 4.04 -20.96 10.41
N LEU A 18 4.48 -20.37 9.30
CA LEU A 18 4.30 -18.95 9.09
C LEU A 18 2.83 -18.57 8.95
N ILE A 19 2.05 -19.33 8.18
CA ILE A 19 0.61 -19.12 8.04
C ILE A 19 -0.09 -19.34 9.39
N GLN A 20 0.30 -20.38 10.12
CA GLN A 20 -0.23 -20.62 11.47
C GLN A 20 0.04 -19.42 12.38
N LEU A 21 1.28 -18.95 12.45
CA LEU A 21 1.68 -17.80 13.26
C LEU A 21 0.91 -16.52 12.86
N MET A 22 0.74 -16.26 11.56
CA MET A 22 -0.05 -15.14 11.07
C MET A 22 -1.51 -15.20 11.53
N ASN A 23 -2.12 -16.38 11.59
CA ASN A 23 -3.51 -16.57 12.03
C ASN A 23 -3.68 -16.50 13.55
N GLU A 24 -2.67 -16.89 14.30
CA GLU A 24 -2.68 -16.86 15.77
C GLU A 24 -2.38 -15.47 16.33
N THR A 25 -1.74 -14.62 15.54
CA THR A 25 -1.36 -13.27 15.97
C THR A 25 -2.59 -12.36 16.01
N VAL A 26 -2.87 -11.82 17.18
CA VAL A 26 -4.01 -10.92 17.40
C VAL A 26 -3.70 -9.48 16.95
N ASP A 27 -4.74 -8.68 16.73
CA ASP A 27 -4.62 -7.31 16.20
C ASP A 27 -3.74 -6.40 17.07
N GLY A 28 -3.79 -6.55 18.39
CA GLY A 28 -2.95 -5.79 19.32
C GLY A 28 -1.46 -6.08 19.14
N ASP A 29 -1.10 -7.34 18.91
CA ASP A 29 0.28 -7.73 18.62
C ASP A 29 0.76 -7.14 17.29
N TYR A 30 -0.08 -7.20 16.23
CA TYR A 30 0.25 -6.57 14.95
C TYR A 30 0.47 -5.06 15.05
N GLN A 31 -0.31 -4.37 15.88
CA GLN A 31 -0.09 -2.94 16.15
C GLN A 31 1.21 -2.71 16.91
N THR A 32 1.51 -3.54 17.92
CA THR A 32 2.75 -3.48 18.69
C THR A 32 3.95 -3.70 17.79
N PHE A 33 3.94 -4.73 16.94
CA PHE A 33 5.02 -5.00 15.99
C PHE A 33 5.29 -3.81 15.08
N LYS A 34 4.26 -3.08 14.67
CA LYS A 34 4.43 -1.92 13.80
C LYS A 34 4.95 -0.68 14.54
N SER A 35 4.73 -0.58 15.83
CA SER A 35 5.23 0.51 16.69
C SER A 35 6.67 0.29 17.20
N LYS A 36 7.23 -0.90 16.99
CA LYS A 36 8.58 -1.31 17.38
C LYS A 36 9.50 -1.32 16.15
N ASP A 37 10.65 -1.96 16.28
CA ASP A 37 11.65 -2.14 15.23
C ASP A 37 11.70 -3.58 14.68
N GLY A 38 12.60 -3.82 13.75
CA GLY A 38 12.77 -5.14 13.14
C GLY A 38 13.34 -6.17 14.09
N ALA A 39 14.19 -5.78 15.05
CA ALA A 39 14.73 -6.68 16.07
C ALA A 39 13.61 -7.21 16.95
N TYR A 40 12.71 -6.35 17.39
CA TYR A 40 11.53 -6.75 18.15
C TYR A 40 10.63 -7.72 17.37
N VAL A 41 10.39 -7.45 16.09
CA VAL A 41 9.59 -8.34 15.23
C VAL A 41 10.29 -9.68 15.02
N ARG A 42 11.61 -9.70 14.85
CA ARG A 42 12.40 -10.93 14.79
C ARG A 42 12.16 -11.80 16.00
N GLU A 43 12.33 -11.22 17.20
CA GLU A 43 12.22 -11.95 18.46
C GLU A 43 10.79 -12.39 18.77
N HIS A 44 9.83 -11.45 18.71
CA HIS A 44 8.49 -11.67 19.25
C HIS A 44 7.47 -12.20 18.24
N PHE A 45 7.73 -12.05 16.94
CA PHE A 45 6.90 -12.66 15.90
C PHE A 45 7.60 -13.90 15.34
N PHE A 46 8.67 -13.73 14.58
CA PHE A 46 9.33 -14.88 13.94
C PHE A 46 9.93 -15.87 14.93
N GLY A 47 10.39 -15.41 16.09
CA GLY A 47 11.00 -16.23 17.14
C GLY A 47 10.03 -17.14 17.89
N LYS A 48 8.69 -17.03 17.66
CA LYS A 48 7.71 -17.91 18.31
C LYS A 48 7.86 -19.38 17.89
N TYR A 49 8.33 -19.65 16.69
CA TYR A 49 8.59 -20.99 16.18
C TYR A 49 9.99 -21.06 15.56
N PRO A 50 10.75 -22.14 15.80
CA PRO A 50 12.07 -22.33 15.16
C PRO A 50 12.00 -22.27 13.63
N GLU A 51 10.93 -22.80 13.04
CA GLU A 51 10.71 -22.81 11.60
C GLU A 51 10.55 -21.40 11.05
N THR A 52 9.80 -20.53 11.73
CA THR A 52 9.62 -19.14 11.30
C THR A 52 10.85 -18.30 11.54
N ALA A 53 11.59 -18.54 12.63
CA ALA A 53 12.88 -17.91 12.88
C ALA A 53 13.90 -18.24 11.77
N ALA A 54 13.94 -19.50 11.32
CA ALA A 54 14.81 -19.94 10.25
C ALA A 54 14.52 -19.25 8.90
N LEU A 55 13.27 -18.87 8.62
CA LEU A 55 12.90 -18.17 7.38
C LEU A 55 13.56 -16.79 7.24
N VAL A 56 13.91 -16.16 8.37
CA VAL A 56 14.49 -14.81 8.41
C VAL A 56 15.90 -14.78 9.03
N ALA A 57 16.55 -15.94 9.15
CA ALA A 57 17.87 -16.05 9.78
C ALA A 57 18.91 -15.14 9.09
N ASP A 58 18.89 -15.07 7.77
CA ASP A 58 19.82 -14.27 6.96
C ASP A 58 19.31 -12.85 6.66
N TRP A 59 18.17 -12.45 7.21
CA TRP A 59 17.61 -11.13 6.99
C TRP A 59 18.13 -10.12 8.01
N THR A 60 18.31 -8.87 7.59
CA THR A 60 18.55 -7.78 8.54
C THR A 60 17.26 -7.34 9.21
N ASP A 61 17.38 -6.62 10.32
CA ASP A 61 16.21 -6.11 11.04
C ASP A 61 15.46 -5.07 10.20
N GLU A 62 16.17 -4.30 9.37
CA GLU A 62 15.56 -3.36 8.42
C GLU A 62 14.76 -4.10 7.33
N GLN A 63 15.23 -5.25 6.88
CA GLN A 63 14.51 -6.08 5.92
C GLN A 63 13.22 -6.66 6.53
N ILE A 64 13.28 -7.09 7.78
CA ILE A 64 12.10 -7.54 8.53
C ILE A 64 11.12 -6.39 8.74
N TRP A 65 11.63 -5.22 9.15
CA TRP A 65 10.82 -4.02 9.32
C TRP A 65 10.12 -3.57 8.04
N ALA A 66 10.75 -3.78 6.88
CA ALA A 66 10.21 -3.45 5.57
C ALA A 66 9.08 -4.40 5.09
N LEU A 67 8.76 -5.45 5.84
CA LEU A 67 7.57 -6.27 5.60
C LEU A 67 6.31 -5.44 5.88
N ASN A 68 5.47 -5.24 4.87
CA ASN A 68 4.31 -4.38 4.95
C ASN A 68 3.00 -5.10 4.61
N ARG A 69 1.89 -4.40 4.81
CA ARG A 69 0.56 -4.85 4.42
C ARG A 69 0.32 -4.65 2.93
N GLY A 70 -0.41 -5.57 2.30
CA GLY A 70 -0.67 -5.54 0.86
C GLY A 70 -1.50 -4.34 0.39
N GLY A 71 -2.30 -3.74 1.28
CA GLY A 71 -3.05 -2.52 0.99
C GLY A 71 -2.20 -1.28 0.77
N HIS A 72 -0.89 -1.34 1.10
CA HIS A 72 0.09 -0.30 0.84
C HIS A 72 1.16 -0.72 -0.17
N ASP A 73 0.99 -1.87 -0.81
CA ASP A 73 1.89 -2.37 -1.83
C ASP A 73 1.33 -2.05 -3.23
N PRO A 74 1.95 -1.12 -3.99
CA PRO A 74 1.44 -0.71 -5.29
C PRO A 74 1.30 -1.86 -6.28
N LYS A 75 2.20 -2.85 -6.24
CA LYS A 75 2.15 -4.03 -7.12
C LYS A 75 0.94 -4.91 -6.81
N LYS A 76 0.68 -5.16 -5.52
CA LYS A 76 -0.49 -5.94 -5.08
C LYS A 76 -1.79 -5.21 -5.36
N ILE A 77 -1.84 -3.90 -5.12
CA ILE A 77 -3.00 -3.07 -5.42
C ILE A 77 -3.31 -3.14 -6.92
N TYR A 78 -2.32 -2.83 -7.76
CA TYR A 78 -2.49 -2.87 -9.21
C TYR A 78 -2.96 -4.24 -9.70
N ALA A 79 -2.31 -5.32 -9.26
CA ALA A 79 -2.67 -6.68 -9.66
C ALA A 79 -4.10 -7.06 -9.26
N ALA A 80 -4.53 -6.68 -8.05
CA ALA A 80 -5.88 -6.96 -7.56
C ALA A 80 -6.94 -6.20 -8.37
N PHE A 81 -6.73 -4.90 -8.61
CA PHE A 81 -7.66 -4.09 -9.42
C PHE A 81 -7.70 -4.54 -10.87
N LYS A 82 -6.55 -4.85 -11.47
CA LYS A 82 -6.50 -5.39 -12.83
C LYS A 82 -7.28 -6.69 -12.94
N LYS A 83 -7.08 -7.61 -12.00
CA LYS A 83 -7.81 -8.89 -11.97
C LYS A 83 -9.31 -8.69 -11.79
N ALA A 84 -9.73 -7.73 -10.95
CA ALA A 84 -11.13 -7.38 -10.78
C ALA A 84 -11.77 -6.89 -12.08
N GLN A 85 -11.09 -6.01 -12.83
CA GLN A 85 -11.58 -5.50 -14.12
C GLN A 85 -11.68 -6.58 -15.21
N GLU A 86 -10.78 -7.56 -15.20
CA GLU A 86 -10.78 -8.68 -16.14
C GLU A 86 -11.86 -9.72 -15.81
N THR A 87 -12.35 -9.76 -14.57
CA THR A 87 -13.38 -10.71 -14.13
C THR A 87 -14.74 -10.30 -14.66
N LYS A 88 -15.38 -11.17 -15.44
CA LYS A 88 -16.71 -10.94 -16.02
C LYS A 88 -17.76 -11.83 -15.35
N GLY A 89 -19.01 -11.37 -15.40
CA GLY A 89 -20.18 -12.14 -14.97
C GLY A 89 -20.37 -12.29 -13.46
N LYS A 90 -19.54 -11.64 -12.63
CA LYS A 90 -19.67 -11.62 -11.18
C LYS A 90 -19.02 -10.39 -10.56
N ALA A 91 -19.54 -9.97 -9.40
CA ALA A 91 -18.95 -8.90 -8.62
C ALA A 91 -17.62 -9.34 -8.01
N THR A 92 -16.69 -8.39 -7.85
CA THR A 92 -15.41 -8.59 -7.17
C THR A 92 -15.29 -7.62 -5.99
N VAL A 93 -14.96 -8.15 -4.82
CA VAL A 93 -14.67 -7.35 -3.62
C VAL A 93 -13.19 -7.47 -3.28
N ILE A 94 -12.53 -6.33 -3.09
CA ILE A 94 -11.12 -6.26 -2.68
C ILE A 94 -11.04 -5.80 -1.23
N LEU A 95 -10.60 -6.68 -0.34
CA LEU A 95 -10.34 -6.33 1.06
C LEU A 95 -8.88 -5.86 1.19
N ALA A 96 -8.69 -4.55 1.31
CA ALA A 96 -7.37 -3.94 1.44
C ALA A 96 -7.03 -3.70 2.92
N HIS A 97 -6.03 -4.41 3.44
CA HIS A 97 -5.51 -4.19 4.78
C HIS A 97 -4.52 -3.02 4.75
N THR A 98 -4.91 -1.90 5.37
CA THR A 98 -4.16 -0.64 5.38
C THR A 98 -3.91 -0.15 6.80
N ILE A 99 -3.10 0.91 6.92
CA ILE A 99 -2.89 1.65 8.17
C ILE A 99 -3.48 3.04 7.99
N LYS A 100 -4.26 3.50 8.97
CA LYS A 100 -4.78 4.87 8.99
C LYS A 100 -3.63 5.87 9.02
N GLY A 101 -3.69 6.89 8.16
CA GLY A 101 -2.63 7.89 8.07
C GLY A 101 -1.31 7.38 7.47
N TYR A 102 -1.35 6.29 6.68
CA TYR A 102 -0.15 5.75 6.03
C TYR A 102 0.64 6.83 5.29
N GLY A 103 1.93 6.89 5.56
CA GLY A 103 2.85 7.87 4.98
C GLY A 103 3.01 9.15 5.79
N MET A 104 2.15 9.41 6.77
CA MET A 104 2.21 10.63 7.60
C MET A 104 3.27 10.56 8.73
N GLY A 105 3.97 9.43 8.87
CA GLY A 105 5.00 9.24 9.89
C GLY A 105 4.48 9.42 11.30
N ASP A 106 5.39 9.78 12.20
CA ASP A 106 5.10 9.91 13.64
C ASP A 106 3.99 10.92 13.98
N ALA A 107 3.71 11.85 13.07
CA ALA A 107 2.67 12.85 13.29
C ALA A 107 1.27 12.22 13.39
N ALA A 108 0.97 11.18 12.60
CA ALA A 108 -0.39 10.66 12.50
C ALA A 108 -0.50 9.18 12.08
N GLU A 109 0.57 8.53 11.59
CA GLU A 109 0.49 7.15 11.09
C GLU A 109 0.11 6.17 12.21
N GLY A 110 -0.96 5.39 11.98
CA GLY A 110 -1.48 4.44 12.96
C GLY A 110 -2.21 5.07 14.15
N LYS A 111 -2.38 6.39 14.17
CA LYS A 111 -2.98 7.11 15.30
C LYS A 111 -4.39 7.59 14.97
N ASN A 112 -5.25 7.67 15.99
CA ASN A 112 -6.62 8.19 15.83
C ASN A 112 -6.65 9.64 15.36
N ILE A 113 -5.66 10.46 15.73
CA ILE A 113 -5.55 11.85 15.31
C ILE A 113 -5.47 12.02 13.79
N ALA A 114 -5.02 11.00 13.04
CA ALA A 114 -4.99 11.03 11.58
C ALA A 114 -6.34 11.41 10.96
N HIS A 115 -7.45 11.08 11.62
CA HIS A 115 -8.79 11.44 11.17
C HIS A 115 -9.07 12.93 11.19
N GLN A 116 -8.41 13.67 12.08
CA GLN A 116 -8.68 15.09 12.33
C GLN A 116 -7.52 16.02 11.91
N VAL A 117 -6.47 15.48 11.32
CA VAL A 117 -5.34 16.30 10.85
C VAL A 117 -5.80 17.19 9.70
N LYS A 118 -5.90 18.49 9.98
CA LYS A 118 -6.28 19.53 8.99
C LYS A 118 -5.06 20.19 8.37
N LYS A 119 -3.97 20.30 9.13
CA LYS A 119 -2.69 20.87 8.69
C LYS A 119 -1.57 19.99 9.19
N MET A 120 -0.56 19.84 8.35
CA MET A 120 0.68 19.16 8.67
C MET A 120 1.78 20.21 8.82
N ASN A 121 2.68 20.01 9.77
CA ASN A 121 3.89 20.84 9.85
C ASN A 121 4.83 20.51 8.70
N MET A 122 5.81 21.38 8.44
CA MET A 122 6.72 21.21 7.31
C MET A 122 7.58 19.96 7.40
N ASP A 123 7.93 19.51 8.61
CA ASP A 123 8.69 18.27 8.78
C ASP A 123 7.88 17.05 8.37
N GLY A 124 6.58 17.02 8.67
CA GLY A 124 5.67 15.98 8.18
C GLY A 124 5.53 16.01 6.65
N VAL A 125 5.45 17.19 6.05
CA VAL A 125 5.40 17.34 4.57
C VAL A 125 6.69 16.85 3.93
N ARG A 126 7.86 17.20 4.46
CA ARG A 126 9.16 16.69 4.01
C ARG A 126 9.24 15.17 4.15
N HIS A 127 8.77 14.64 5.28
CA HIS A 127 8.74 13.19 5.50
C HIS A 127 7.93 12.45 4.42
N ILE A 128 6.74 12.97 4.06
CA ILE A 128 5.92 12.39 2.98
C ILE A 128 6.66 12.48 1.64
N ARG A 129 7.20 13.65 1.30
CA ARG A 129 7.97 13.84 0.08
C ARG A 129 9.09 12.80 -0.05
N ASP A 130 9.89 12.69 0.99
CA ASP A 130 11.07 11.81 0.98
C ASP A 130 10.68 10.34 0.94
N ARG A 131 9.67 9.96 1.73
CA ARG A 131 9.17 8.58 1.77
C ARG A 131 8.60 8.11 0.45
N PHE A 132 7.95 8.98 -0.29
CA PHE A 132 7.32 8.66 -1.58
C PHE A 132 8.13 9.14 -2.78
N ASN A 133 9.35 9.63 -2.56
CA ASN A 133 10.24 10.15 -3.60
C ASN A 133 9.54 11.19 -4.51
N VAL A 134 8.76 12.08 -3.90
CA VAL A 134 8.04 13.13 -4.63
C VAL A 134 9.06 14.16 -5.12
N PRO A 135 9.15 14.44 -6.44
CA PRO A 135 10.20 15.27 -7.02
C PRO A 135 9.96 16.78 -6.79
N VAL A 136 10.00 17.23 -5.53
CA VAL A 136 9.85 18.64 -5.13
C VAL A 136 11.07 19.06 -4.32
N SER A 137 11.66 20.20 -4.68
CA SER A 137 12.82 20.76 -3.98
C SER A 137 12.45 21.29 -2.58
N ASP A 138 13.44 21.45 -1.71
CA ASP A 138 13.22 22.09 -0.40
C ASP A 138 12.76 23.55 -0.54
N ALA A 139 13.16 24.24 -1.60
CA ALA A 139 12.76 25.63 -1.88
C ALA A 139 11.29 25.75 -2.32
N ASP A 140 10.73 24.69 -2.90
CA ASP A 140 9.37 24.71 -3.46
C ASP A 140 8.35 23.96 -2.61
N ILE A 141 8.80 23.17 -1.64
CA ILE A 141 7.93 22.29 -0.86
C ILE A 141 6.81 23.06 -0.12
N GLU A 142 7.09 24.29 0.34
CA GLU A 142 6.09 25.14 1.00
C GLU A 142 4.95 25.56 0.08
N LYS A 143 5.22 25.63 -1.24
CA LYS A 143 4.22 26.00 -2.25
C LYS A 143 3.28 24.86 -2.59
N LEU A 144 3.60 23.62 -2.17
CA LEU A 144 2.86 22.40 -2.50
C LEU A 144 2.50 22.33 -4.01
N PRO A 145 3.49 22.40 -4.91
CA PRO A 145 3.24 22.49 -6.35
C PRO A 145 2.55 21.22 -6.85
N TYR A 146 1.69 21.37 -7.84
CA TYR A 146 1.19 20.23 -8.61
C TYR A 146 2.33 19.63 -9.43
N ILE A 147 2.46 18.31 -9.37
CA ILE A 147 3.45 17.56 -10.13
C ILE A 147 2.77 16.92 -11.32
N THR A 148 3.33 17.15 -12.49
CA THR A 148 2.90 16.53 -13.74
C THR A 148 4.05 15.68 -14.29
N PHE A 149 3.71 14.59 -14.94
CA PHE A 149 4.69 13.80 -15.65
C PHE A 149 5.14 14.53 -16.91
N PRO A 150 6.45 14.55 -17.23
CA PRO A 150 6.93 15.14 -18.47
C PRO A 150 6.24 14.55 -19.69
N GLU A 151 5.92 15.39 -20.67
CA GLU A 151 5.34 14.95 -21.94
C GLU A 151 6.26 13.93 -22.61
N GLY A 152 5.71 12.81 -23.05
CA GLY A 152 6.47 11.71 -23.67
C GLY A 152 7.13 10.74 -22.68
N SER A 153 7.07 10.98 -21.36
CA SER A 153 7.51 9.96 -20.37
C SER A 153 6.63 8.71 -20.42
N GLU A 154 7.14 7.60 -19.89
CA GLU A 154 6.38 6.34 -19.84
C GLU A 154 5.09 6.51 -19.03
N GLU A 155 5.16 7.22 -17.90
CA GLU A 155 4.02 7.50 -17.02
C GLU A 155 2.97 8.35 -17.72
N HIS A 156 3.41 9.43 -18.42
CA HIS A 156 2.52 10.30 -19.18
C HIS A 156 1.82 9.52 -20.30
N THR A 157 2.59 8.76 -21.07
CA THR A 157 2.08 7.95 -22.18
C THR A 157 1.08 6.89 -21.67
N TYR A 158 1.41 6.20 -20.58
CA TYR A 158 0.53 5.21 -19.96
C TYR A 158 -0.77 5.84 -19.47
N LEU A 159 -0.70 6.95 -18.75
CA LEU A 159 -1.86 7.67 -18.22
C LEU A 159 -2.83 8.05 -19.34
N HIS A 160 -2.30 8.67 -20.39
CA HIS A 160 -3.12 9.08 -21.54
C HIS A 160 -3.75 7.90 -22.28
N ALA A 161 -2.98 6.82 -22.50
CA ALA A 161 -3.51 5.61 -23.14
C ALA A 161 -4.65 4.97 -22.32
N GLN A 162 -4.54 4.94 -20.99
CA GLN A 162 -5.63 4.42 -20.15
C GLN A 162 -6.85 5.34 -20.18
N ARG A 163 -6.67 6.66 -20.18
CA ARG A 163 -7.77 7.62 -20.27
C ARG A 163 -8.51 7.55 -21.60
N GLN A 164 -7.81 7.35 -22.69
CA GLN A 164 -8.44 7.19 -24.00
C GLN A 164 -9.30 5.93 -24.11
N LYS A 165 -8.89 4.82 -23.47
CA LYS A 165 -9.73 3.61 -23.36
C LYS A 165 -11.05 3.85 -22.63
N LEU A 166 -11.11 4.89 -21.79
CA LEU A 166 -12.29 5.34 -21.06
C LEU A 166 -13.00 6.51 -21.76
N HIS A 167 -12.80 6.67 -23.07
CA HIS A 167 -13.38 7.73 -23.90
C HIS A 167 -12.91 9.16 -23.53
N GLY A 168 -11.69 9.31 -23.08
CA GLY A 168 -11.06 10.61 -22.83
C GLY A 168 -11.20 11.12 -21.39
N TYR A 169 -10.89 12.40 -21.19
CA TYR A 169 -10.86 13.02 -19.86
C TYR A 169 -12.24 13.37 -19.31
N LEU A 170 -13.18 13.67 -20.19
CA LEU A 170 -14.56 13.90 -19.84
C LEU A 170 -15.38 12.66 -20.25
N PRO A 171 -16.10 11.99 -19.34
CA PRO A 171 -16.91 10.86 -19.70
C PRO A 171 -17.98 11.27 -20.70
N SER A 172 -18.04 10.61 -21.85
CA SER A 172 -19.13 10.74 -22.77
C SER A 172 -20.36 10.05 -22.17
N ARG A 173 -21.33 10.82 -21.75
CA ARG A 173 -22.61 10.32 -21.30
C ARG A 173 -23.54 10.27 -22.51
N GLN A 174 -23.81 9.09 -23.00
CA GLN A 174 -24.87 8.85 -24.00
C GLN A 174 -26.00 8.14 -23.28
N PRO A 175 -27.01 8.86 -22.80
CA PRO A 175 -28.22 8.20 -22.28
C PRO A 175 -28.94 7.55 -23.45
N ASN A 176 -28.80 6.25 -23.56
CA ASN A 176 -29.68 5.45 -24.48
C ASN A 176 -31.03 5.30 -23.82
N PHE A 177 -31.93 6.23 -24.11
CA PHE A 177 -33.35 6.04 -23.85
C PHE A 177 -33.91 5.18 -24.96
N THR A 178 -33.87 3.87 -24.78
CA THR A 178 -34.45 2.93 -25.72
C THR A 178 -35.97 2.75 -25.54
N GLU A 179 -36.50 3.18 -24.41
CA GLU A 179 -37.94 3.14 -24.12
C GLU A 179 -38.48 4.55 -23.98
N LYS A 180 -39.46 4.90 -24.82
CA LYS A 180 -40.30 6.06 -24.59
C LYS A 180 -41.41 5.60 -23.64
N LEU A 181 -41.56 6.29 -22.51
CA LEU A 181 -42.77 6.16 -21.70
C LEU A 181 -43.94 6.66 -22.55
N GLU A 182 -44.90 5.76 -22.85
CA GLU A 182 -46.18 6.11 -23.43
C GLU A 182 -47.08 6.83 -22.42
#